data_1cbed06758321c56bd43e1a237956033
#
_entry.id   1cbed06758321c56bd43e1a237956033
#
_cell.length_a   1.000
_cell.length_b   1.000
_cell.length_c   1.000
_cell.angle_alpha   90.00
_cell.angle_beta   90.00
_cell.angle_gamma   90.00
#
_symmetry.space_group_name_H-M   'P 1'
#
loop_
_entity.id
_entity.type
_entity.pdbx_description
1 polymer ?
#
loop_
_entity_poly.entity_id
_entity_poly.type
_entity_poly.pdbx_seq_one_letter_code
_entity_poly.pdbx_strand_id
1 'polypeptide(L)'
;MGFFIRKAGAVLCTVMFYLAAFAADPTPASLVHDGHFKQARPLVEQQLRNNPKNPDALVLMARIDLAYNNHEQAIKLLRQAIAVEPGNSDAHVYLAEAYGVKIQHAGVFDKMGIARTIRKESERAVAADPGNLDALESLMEFHLEAPGMVGGNKDEARELAQRIADLDPLRGDFAQAGIAAREKRYADQKLFQMKAVQSHPRSYDALTGAARLYLQDRWLDYHLAAEYAARGIAVNPTRVRAYSLLAQCYAAQAKLTPLKDLLGRAEAQVPDDLSPYFYAGEALLANKKDPAVAEEYLRKYLTQQPEGESPTLGEAHWRLGQALAQQGKKDEAVQEMQEAVRIKPDLKDARKDLEKLGS
;
A
#
# COMPACT_ATOMS: atom_id res chain seq x y z
N MET A 1 -77.26 28.17 25.60
CA MET A 1 -76.03 28.77 26.13
C MET A 1 -74.91 27.80 25.96
N GLY A 2 -74.22 27.81 24.82
CA GLY A 2 -73.19 26.84 24.45
C GLY A 2 -71.84 27.51 24.44
N PHE A 3 -70.89 26.94 25.14
CA PHE A 3 -69.47 27.35 25.15
C PHE A 3 -68.69 26.53 24.14
N PHE A 4 -68.16 27.17 23.12
CA PHE A 4 -67.20 26.64 22.18
C PHE A 4 -65.79 26.77 22.79
N ILE A 5 -65.12 25.63 23.03
CA ILE A 5 -63.69 25.60 23.35
C ILE A 5 -62.93 25.27 22.07
N ARG A 6 -62.17 26.23 21.54
CA ARG A 6 -61.18 26.07 20.48
C ARG A 6 -59.94 25.45 21.08
N LYS A 7 -59.56 24.24 20.63
CA LYS A 7 -58.23 23.65 20.87
C LYS A 7 -57.25 24.24 19.84
N ALA A 8 -56.30 25.03 20.31
CA ALA A 8 -55.13 25.43 19.53
C ALA A 8 -54.10 24.27 19.55
N GLY A 9 -53.87 23.65 18.40
CA GLY A 9 -52.83 22.67 18.23
C GLY A 9 -51.49 23.37 18.00
N ALA A 10 -50.57 23.25 18.95
CA ALA A 10 -49.19 23.69 18.78
C ALA A 10 -48.46 22.64 17.92
N VAL A 11 -48.10 23.02 16.69
CA VAL A 11 -47.19 22.26 15.85
C VAL A 11 -45.78 22.52 16.32
N LEU A 12 -45.18 21.56 17.01
CA LEU A 12 -43.76 21.59 17.41
C LEU A 12 -42.93 21.20 16.18
N CYS A 13 -42.42 22.18 15.43
CA CYS A 13 -41.38 21.96 14.44
C CYS A 13 -40.07 21.62 15.12
N THR A 14 -39.75 20.32 15.23
CA THR A 14 -38.43 19.86 15.66
C THR A 14 -37.45 20.05 14.50
N VAL A 15 -36.69 21.14 14.52
CA VAL A 15 -35.56 21.35 13.61
C VAL A 15 -34.44 20.45 14.07
N MET A 16 -34.27 19.29 13.41
CA MET A 16 -33.08 18.50 13.58
C MET A 16 -31.90 19.24 12.91
N PHE A 17 -31.07 19.87 13.74
CA PHE A 17 -29.74 20.29 13.33
C PHE A 17 -28.91 19.03 13.11
N TYR A 18 -28.70 18.65 11.87
CA TYR A 18 -27.59 17.77 11.50
C TYR A 18 -26.30 18.57 11.76
N LEU A 19 -25.66 18.31 12.89
CA LEU A 19 -24.25 18.63 13.07
C LEU A 19 -23.50 17.73 12.07
N ALA A 20 -23.25 18.25 10.88
CA ALA A 20 -22.18 17.73 10.05
C ALA A 20 -20.90 17.94 10.88
N ALA A 21 -20.36 16.86 11.42
CA ALA A 21 -19.01 16.86 11.94
C ALA A 21 -18.13 17.27 10.76
N PHE A 22 -17.62 18.50 10.77
CA PHE A 22 -16.56 18.91 9.86
C PHE A 22 -15.37 18.02 10.20
N ALA A 23 -15.16 16.97 9.40
CA ALA A 23 -13.88 16.28 9.40
C ALA A 23 -12.84 17.36 9.08
N ALA A 24 -11.84 17.52 9.94
CA ALA A 24 -10.74 18.42 9.66
C ALA A 24 -10.11 18.02 8.31
N ASP A 25 -9.73 19.02 7.51
CA ASP A 25 -9.06 18.74 6.25
C ASP A 25 -7.85 17.81 6.49
N PRO A 26 -7.66 16.80 5.65
CA PRO A 26 -6.59 15.84 5.85
C PRO A 26 -5.22 16.54 5.83
N THR A 27 -4.39 16.23 6.81
CA THR A 27 -3.02 16.76 6.89
C THR A 27 -2.12 16.10 5.84
N PRO A 28 -1.02 16.75 5.40
CA PRO A 28 -0.04 16.10 4.51
C PRO A 28 0.46 14.76 5.06
N ALA A 29 0.66 14.66 6.37
CA ALA A 29 1.09 13.43 7.03
C ALA A 29 0.03 12.31 6.95
N SER A 30 -1.25 12.64 7.20
CA SER A 30 -2.33 11.65 7.07
C SER A 30 -2.54 11.21 5.63
N LEU A 31 -2.43 12.12 4.65
CA LEU A 31 -2.50 11.79 3.22
C LEU A 31 -1.37 10.83 2.81
N VAL A 32 -0.13 11.10 3.24
CA VAL A 32 1.02 10.20 2.98
C VAL A 32 0.82 8.85 3.66
N HIS A 33 0.31 8.84 4.91
CA HIS A 33 0.02 7.60 5.63
C HIS A 33 -1.05 6.75 4.93
N ASP A 34 -2.09 7.36 4.39
CA ASP A 34 -3.19 6.67 3.72
C ASP A 34 -2.91 6.35 2.24
N GLY A 35 -1.77 6.83 1.70
CA GLY A 35 -1.33 6.54 0.33
C GLY A 35 -1.81 7.55 -0.72
N HIS A 36 -2.29 8.73 -0.31
CA HIS A 36 -2.75 9.82 -1.20
C HIS A 36 -1.60 10.76 -1.58
N PHE A 37 -0.58 10.22 -2.24
CA PHE A 37 0.66 10.94 -2.52
C PHE A 37 0.47 12.12 -3.48
N LYS A 38 -0.42 12.00 -4.49
CA LYS A 38 -0.75 13.09 -5.42
C LYS A 38 -1.40 14.26 -4.70
N GLN A 39 -2.25 13.99 -3.72
CA GLN A 39 -2.88 15.03 -2.91
C GLN A 39 -1.89 15.62 -1.88
N ALA A 40 -1.05 14.79 -1.29
CA ALA A 40 -0.06 15.22 -0.30
C ALA A 40 1.04 16.10 -0.90
N ARG A 41 1.55 15.75 -2.09
CA ARG A 41 2.71 16.41 -2.74
C ARG A 41 2.58 17.94 -2.79
N PRO A 42 1.52 18.54 -3.35
CA PRO A 42 1.41 20.00 -3.44
C PRO A 42 1.37 20.68 -2.07
N LEU A 43 0.81 20.03 -1.05
CA LEU A 43 0.76 20.56 0.32
C LEU A 43 2.15 20.54 0.97
N VAL A 44 2.91 19.45 0.81
CA VAL A 44 4.29 19.35 1.30
C VAL A 44 5.21 20.32 0.56
N GLU A 45 5.06 20.49 -0.76
CA GLU A 45 5.79 21.49 -1.54
C GLU A 45 5.51 22.91 -1.04
N GLN A 46 4.26 23.22 -0.67
CA GLN A 46 3.93 24.52 -0.07
C GLN A 46 4.63 24.72 1.28
N GLN A 47 4.69 23.68 2.13
CA GLN A 47 5.43 23.74 3.40
C GLN A 47 6.93 24.02 3.15
N LEU A 48 7.53 23.34 2.16
CA LEU A 48 8.93 23.52 1.81
C LEU A 48 9.22 24.89 1.14
N ARG A 49 8.27 25.47 0.38
CA ARG A 49 8.40 26.84 -0.11
C ARG A 49 8.43 27.85 1.03
N ASN A 50 7.61 27.65 2.07
CA ASN A 50 7.57 28.54 3.24
C ASN A 50 8.77 28.34 4.17
N ASN A 51 9.23 27.11 4.34
CA ASN A 51 10.40 26.76 5.13
C ASN A 51 11.19 25.62 4.46
N PRO A 52 12.18 25.93 3.61
CA PRO A 52 12.98 24.93 2.88
C PRO A 52 13.79 23.96 3.76
N LYS A 53 13.92 24.26 5.05
CA LYS A 53 14.64 23.46 6.03
C LYS A 53 13.72 22.80 7.06
N ASN A 54 12.40 22.77 6.81
CA ASN A 54 11.46 22.06 7.69
C ASN A 54 11.76 20.55 7.64
N PRO A 55 12.26 19.92 8.73
CA PRO A 55 12.68 18.52 8.71
C PRO A 55 11.50 17.58 8.45
N ASP A 56 10.33 17.83 9.03
CA ASP A 56 9.14 17.00 8.83
C ASP A 56 8.65 17.04 7.38
N ALA A 57 8.62 18.22 6.77
CA ALA A 57 8.25 18.35 5.37
C ALA A 57 9.27 17.69 4.42
N LEU A 58 10.57 17.74 4.75
CA LEU A 58 11.62 17.02 4.01
C LEU A 58 11.42 15.50 4.11
N VAL A 59 11.08 14.97 5.29
CA VAL A 59 10.76 13.56 5.50
C VAL A 59 9.50 13.16 4.72
N LEU A 60 8.42 13.95 4.80
CA LEU A 60 7.19 13.67 4.05
C LEU A 60 7.43 13.66 2.53
N MET A 61 8.20 14.63 2.01
CA MET A 61 8.55 14.65 0.58
C MET A 61 9.39 13.43 0.19
N ALA A 62 10.33 13.01 1.04
CA ALA A 62 11.12 11.81 0.80
C ALA A 62 10.26 10.54 0.78
N ARG A 63 9.27 10.43 1.66
CA ARG A 63 8.30 9.31 1.66
C ARG A 63 7.49 9.28 0.36
N ILE A 64 7.04 10.45 -0.11
CA ILE A 64 6.37 10.55 -1.42
C ILE A 64 7.32 10.11 -2.54
N ASP A 65 8.57 10.56 -2.53
CA ASP A 65 9.54 10.15 -3.56
C ASP A 65 9.87 8.65 -3.49
N LEU A 66 9.92 8.04 -2.30
CA LEU A 66 10.06 6.58 -2.15
C LEU A 66 8.87 5.83 -2.75
N ALA A 67 7.65 6.30 -2.56
CA ALA A 67 6.46 5.71 -3.15
C ALA A 67 6.51 5.69 -4.70
N TYR A 68 7.24 6.63 -5.31
CA TYR A 68 7.49 6.69 -6.76
C TYR A 68 8.88 6.14 -7.19
N ASN A 69 9.54 5.35 -6.31
CA ASN A 69 10.88 4.76 -6.52
C ASN A 69 12.00 5.78 -6.80
N ASN A 70 11.79 7.05 -6.45
CA ASN A 70 12.79 8.10 -6.58
C ASN A 70 13.78 8.09 -5.40
N HIS A 71 14.34 6.91 -5.09
CA HIS A 71 15.15 6.69 -3.89
C HIS A 71 16.38 7.60 -3.79
N GLU A 72 17.01 7.97 -4.90
CA GLU A 72 18.15 8.90 -4.87
C GLU A 72 17.74 10.31 -4.42
N GLN A 73 16.57 10.78 -4.83
CA GLN A 73 16.04 12.07 -4.39
C GLN A 73 15.60 11.99 -2.91
N ALA A 74 14.95 10.91 -2.51
CA ALA A 74 14.60 10.65 -1.11
C ALA A 74 15.84 10.68 -0.20
N ILE A 75 16.95 10.01 -0.59
CA ILE A 75 18.22 10.05 0.16
C ILE A 75 18.73 11.49 0.36
N LYS A 76 18.63 12.33 -0.68
CA LYS A 76 19.07 13.75 -0.57
C LYS A 76 18.22 14.53 0.44
N LEU A 77 16.90 14.38 0.37
CA LEU A 77 15.96 15.08 1.26
C LEU A 77 16.15 14.62 2.72
N LEU A 78 16.28 13.31 2.95
CA LEU A 78 16.48 12.75 4.29
C LEU A 78 17.80 13.17 4.91
N ARG A 79 18.88 13.24 4.12
CA ARG A 79 20.15 13.79 4.59
C ARG A 79 20.05 15.29 4.93
N GLN A 80 19.22 16.05 4.21
CA GLN A 80 18.96 17.45 4.57
C GLN A 80 18.16 17.53 5.88
N ALA A 81 17.15 16.69 6.08
CA ALA A 81 16.41 16.63 7.33
C ALA A 81 17.33 16.31 8.53
N ILE A 82 18.19 15.28 8.40
CA ILE A 82 19.16 14.90 9.42
C ILE A 82 20.20 16.00 9.70
N ALA A 83 20.59 16.76 8.65
CA ALA A 83 21.53 17.88 8.85
C ALA A 83 20.92 19.02 9.67
N VAL A 84 19.60 19.22 9.59
CA VAL A 84 18.84 20.18 10.40
C VAL A 84 18.57 19.63 11.80
N GLU A 85 18.14 18.40 11.88
CA GLU A 85 17.74 17.70 13.10
C GLU A 85 18.38 16.31 13.17
N PRO A 86 19.63 16.21 13.72
CA PRO A 86 20.35 14.94 13.77
C PRO A 86 19.69 13.83 14.58
N GLY A 87 18.76 14.18 15.47
CA GLY A 87 17.97 13.26 16.29
C GLY A 87 16.59 12.93 15.71
N ASN A 88 16.31 13.26 14.43
CA ASN A 88 15.04 12.94 13.80
C ASN A 88 14.97 11.44 13.47
N SER A 89 14.28 10.68 14.31
CA SER A 89 14.14 9.23 14.18
C SER A 89 13.54 8.82 12.84
N ASP A 90 12.47 9.48 12.40
CA ASP A 90 11.80 9.17 11.12
C ASP A 90 12.71 9.41 9.92
N ALA A 91 13.51 10.47 9.94
CA ALA A 91 14.48 10.73 8.87
C ALA A 91 15.50 9.58 8.74
N HIS A 92 15.94 9.01 9.86
CA HIS A 92 16.83 7.84 9.85
C HIS A 92 16.12 6.57 9.39
N VAL A 93 14.86 6.33 9.80
CA VAL A 93 14.02 5.20 9.32
C VAL A 93 13.93 5.22 7.80
N TYR A 94 13.42 6.33 7.23
CA TYR A 94 13.21 6.42 5.79
C TYR A 94 14.52 6.49 4.99
N LEU A 95 15.62 6.94 5.60
CA LEU A 95 16.94 6.85 4.98
C LEU A 95 17.40 5.39 4.87
N ALA A 96 17.17 4.56 5.90
CA ALA A 96 17.43 3.13 5.85
C ALA A 96 16.56 2.45 4.77
N GLU A 97 15.27 2.80 4.69
CA GLU A 97 14.35 2.30 3.66
C GLU A 97 14.82 2.68 2.24
N ALA A 98 15.21 3.94 2.01
CA ALA A 98 15.73 4.40 0.72
C ALA A 98 16.98 3.61 0.28
N TYR A 99 17.87 3.28 1.23
CA TYR A 99 18.99 2.38 0.96
C TYR A 99 18.55 0.93 0.76
N GLY A 100 17.45 0.49 1.37
CA GLY A 100 16.82 -0.81 1.14
C GLY A 100 16.30 -0.96 -0.31
N VAL A 101 15.78 0.11 -0.90
CA VAL A 101 15.45 0.15 -2.34
C VAL A 101 16.72 0.13 -3.19
N LYS A 102 17.68 0.99 -2.87
CA LYS A 102 18.96 1.10 -3.62
C LYS A 102 19.73 -0.22 -3.67
N ILE A 103 19.75 -1.01 -2.60
CA ILE A 103 20.53 -2.26 -2.53
C ILE A 103 20.03 -3.32 -3.52
N GLN A 104 18.74 -3.27 -3.91
CA GLN A 104 18.17 -4.21 -4.86
C GLN A 104 18.80 -4.07 -6.24
N HIS A 105 19.18 -2.85 -6.63
CA HIS A 105 19.78 -2.51 -7.91
C HIS A 105 21.33 -2.43 -7.88
N ALA A 106 21.92 -2.61 -6.70
CA ALA A 106 23.37 -2.47 -6.51
C ALA A 106 24.16 -3.70 -6.97
N GLY A 107 25.41 -3.48 -7.39
CA GLY A 107 26.37 -4.54 -7.66
C GLY A 107 26.76 -5.30 -6.37
N VAL A 108 27.26 -6.52 -6.54
CA VAL A 108 27.58 -7.42 -5.40
C VAL A 108 28.53 -6.76 -4.39
N PHE A 109 29.52 -6.03 -4.86
CA PHE A 109 30.50 -5.37 -3.99
C PHE A 109 29.90 -4.20 -3.21
N ASP A 110 28.97 -3.45 -3.81
CA ASP A 110 28.32 -2.31 -3.17
C ASP A 110 27.30 -2.73 -2.11
N LYS A 111 26.68 -3.91 -2.29
CA LYS A 111 25.63 -4.43 -1.39
C LYS A 111 26.08 -4.47 0.07
N MET A 112 27.32 -4.89 0.32
CA MET A 112 27.86 -4.95 1.70
C MET A 112 27.96 -3.56 2.36
N GLY A 113 28.42 -2.56 1.59
CA GLY A 113 28.52 -1.18 2.07
C GLY A 113 27.14 -0.58 2.35
N ILE A 114 26.19 -0.81 1.45
CA ILE A 114 24.80 -0.34 1.59
C ILE A 114 24.13 -1.02 2.80
N ALA A 115 24.28 -2.34 2.96
CA ALA A 115 23.71 -3.08 4.10
C ALA A 115 24.22 -2.53 5.44
N ARG A 116 25.52 -2.21 5.57
CA ARG A 116 26.07 -1.56 6.77
C ARG A 116 25.47 -0.16 7.00
N THR A 117 25.17 0.57 5.92
CA THR A 117 24.51 1.87 6.02
C THR A 117 23.08 1.72 6.52
N ILE A 118 22.31 0.76 5.97
CA ILE A 118 20.95 0.45 6.45
C ILE A 118 20.98 0.18 7.96
N ARG A 119 21.81 -0.76 8.39
CA ARG A 119 21.97 -1.08 9.83
C ARG A 119 22.22 0.17 10.67
N LYS A 120 23.23 0.96 10.27
CA LYS A 120 23.63 2.15 11.01
C LYS A 120 22.52 3.17 11.14
N GLU A 121 21.75 3.39 10.06
CA GLU A 121 20.66 4.36 10.10
C GLU A 121 19.48 3.81 10.92
N SER A 122 19.14 2.51 10.83
CA SER A 122 18.11 1.89 11.69
C SER A 122 18.50 1.91 13.17
N GLU A 123 19.78 1.65 13.51
CA GLU A 123 20.30 1.77 14.90
C GLU A 123 20.20 3.22 15.41
N ARG A 124 20.49 4.21 14.56
CA ARG A 124 20.36 5.63 14.90
C ARG A 124 18.91 6.05 15.11
N ALA A 125 18.00 5.54 14.30
CA ALA A 125 16.57 5.79 14.46
C ALA A 125 16.08 5.30 15.84
N VAL A 126 16.41 4.07 16.22
CA VAL A 126 16.07 3.51 17.54
C VAL A 126 16.76 4.26 18.69
N ALA A 127 18.01 4.73 18.49
CA ALA A 127 18.72 5.50 19.50
C ALA A 127 18.14 6.91 19.69
N ALA A 128 17.62 7.52 18.61
CA ALA A 128 16.98 8.83 18.64
C ALA A 128 15.61 8.78 19.33
N ASP A 129 14.80 7.77 19.03
CA ASP A 129 13.53 7.49 19.71
C ASP A 129 13.34 5.99 19.93
N PRO A 130 13.61 5.48 21.15
CA PRO A 130 13.44 4.07 21.50
C PRO A 130 11.98 3.57 21.47
N GLY A 131 11.00 4.49 21.43
CA GLY A 131 9.57 4.21 21.34
C GLY A 131 9.03 4.27 19.91
N ASN A 132 9.83 4.71 18.94
CA ASN A 132 9.41 4.76 17.54
C ASN A 132 9.28 3.34 16.98
N LEU A 133 8.03 2.92 16.74
CA LEU A 133 7.71 1.58 16.25
C LEU A 133 8.27 1.33 14.85
N ASP A 134 8.29 2.33 13.97
CA ASP A 134 8.84 2.22 12.63
C ASP A 134 10.37 2.03 12.67
N ALA A 135 11.04 2.66 13.64
CA ALA A 135 12.47 2.46 13.87
C ALA A 135 12.79 1.04 14.37
N LEU A 136 12.00 0.53 15.31
CA LEU A 136 12.14 -0.84 15.81
C LEU A 136 11.87 -1.86 14.70
N GLU A 137 10.85 -1.66 13.87
CA GLU A 137 10.55 -2.52 12.73
C GLU A 137 11.67 -2.48 11.68
N SER A 138 12.17 -1.30 11.33
CA SER A 138 13.29 -1.15 10.39
C SER A 138 14.54 -1.93 10.85
N LEU A 139 14.88 -1.83 12.13
CA LEU A 139 16.03 -2.57 12.69
C LEU A 139 15.74 -4.08 12.77
N MET A 140 14.51 -4.47 13.12
CA MET A 140 14.07 -5.87 13.16
C MET A 140 14.18 -6.50 11.77
N GLU A 141 13.66 -5.83 10.73
CA GLU A 141 13.72 -6.32 9.36
C GLU A 141 15.18 -6.46 8.88
N PHE A 142 16.03 -5.49 9.20
CA PHE A 142 17.46 -5.61 8.90
C PHE A 142 18.05 -6.89 9.50
N HIS A 143 17.84 -7.13 10.81
CA HIS A 143 18.36 -8.32 11.49
C HIS A 143 17.79 -9.64 10.94
N LEU A 144 16.56 -9.61 10.44
CA LEU A 144 15.89 -10.78 9.86
C LEU A 144 16.38 -11.12 8.46
N GLU A 145 16.71 -10.10 7.63
CA GLU A 145 17.03 -10.27 6.21
C GLU A 145 18.53 -10.29 5.91
N ALA A 146 19.32 -9.53 6.65
CA ALA A 146 20.73 -9.37 6.37
C ALA A 146 21.53 -10.63 6.72
N PRO A 147 22.55 -10.98 5.91
CA PRO A 147 23.49 -12.02 6.29
C PRO A 147 24.26 -11.68 7.57
N GLY A 148 24.63 -12.70 8.37
CA GLY A 148 25.37 -12.50 9.62
C GLY A 148 26.70 -11.74 9.45
N MET A 149 27.36 -11.87 8.28
CA MET A 149 28.61 -11.15 7.97
C MET A 149 28.47 -9.62 7.90
N VAL A 150 27.26 -9.11 7.70
CA VAL A 150 26.94 -7.67 7.74
C VAL A 150 26.16 -7.28 8.99
N GLY A 151 25.94 -8.22 9.91
CA GLY A 151 25.34 -8.01 11.23
C GLY A 151 23.88 -8.43 11.34
N GLY A 152 23.35 -9.23 10.40
CA GLY A 152 22.05 -9.87 10.57
C GLY A 152 22.05 -10.84 11.74
N ASN A 153 20.98 -10.82 12.56
CA ASN A 153 20.86 -11.65 13.76
C ASN A 153 19.37 -11.90 14.06
N LYS A 154 18.93 -13.13 13.84
CA LYS A 154 17.52 -13.51 14.03
C LYS A 154 17.07 -13.47 15.49
N ASP A 155 17.95 -13.62 16.45
CA ASP A 155 17.59 -13.54 17.86
C ASP A 155 17.33 -12.08 18.26
N GLU A 156 18.16 -11.13 17.79
CA GLU A 156 17.90 -9.70 17.95
C GLU A 156 16.60 -9.28 17.24
N ALA A 157 16.29 -9.85 16.07
CA ALA A 157 15.02 -9.59 15.41
C ALA A 157 13.81 -10.02 16.27
N ARG A 158 13.91 -11.17 16.96
CA ARG A 158 12.84 -11.64 17.87
C ARG A 158 12.73 -10.77 19.12
N GLU A 159 13.84 -10.30 19.68
CA GLU A 159 13.84 -9.37 20.81
C GLU A 159 13.19 -8.04 20.44
N LEU A 160 13.49 -7.51 19.24
CA LEU A 160 12.86 -6.29 18.73
C LEU A 160 11.35 -6.50 18.51
N ALA A 161 10.92 -7.63 17.96
CA ALA A 161 9.51 -7.97 17.80
C ALA A 161 8.79 -8.03 19.17
N GLN A 162 9.45 -8.52 20.23
CA GLN A 162 8.88 -8.50 21.58
C GLN A 162 8.76 -7.06 22.11
N ARG A 163 9.77 -6.22 21.91
CA ARG A 163 9.69 -4.80 22.29
C ARG A 163 8.56 -4.07 21.56
N ILE A 164 8.36 -4.35 20.25
CA ILE A 164 7.24 -3.82 19.49
C ILE A 164 5.91 -4.28 20.11
N ALA A 165 5.80 -5.56 20.48
CA ALA A 165 4.58 -6.11 21.08
C ALA A 165 4.27 -5.52 22.47
N ASP A 166 5.29 -5.17 23.24
CA ASP A 166 5.15 -4.53 24.54
C ASP A 166 4.65 -3.07 24.43
N LEU A 167 5.00 -2.38 23.33
CA LEU A 167 4.56 -1.01 23.03
C LEU A 167 3.20 -0.98 22.30
N ASP A 168 3.02 -1.84 21.32
CA ASP A 168 1.81 -1.97 20.51
C ASP A 168 1.54 -3.45 20.19
N PRO A 169 0.57 -4.09 20.87
CA PRO A 169 0.25 -5.51 20.66
C PRO A 169 -0.16 -5.84 19.22
N LEU A 170 -0.82 -4.92 18.49
CA LEU A 170 -1.22 -5.14 17.10
C LEU A 170 0.00 -5.19 16.18
N ARG A 171 0.91 -4.22 16.29
CA ARG A 171 2.16 -4.20 15.52
C ARG A 171 3.07 -5.37 15.93
N GLY A 172 3.05 -5.77 17.19
CA GLY A 172 3.73 -6.98 17.67
C GLY A 172 3.22 -8.26 16.99
N ASP A 173 1.92 -8.42 16.83
CA ASP A 173 1.34 -9.55 16.09
C ASP A 173 1.76 -9.52 14.61
N PHE A 174 1.85 -8.35 13.96
CA PHE A 174 2.37 -8.24 12.59
C PHE A 174 3.86 -8.57 12.51
N ALA A 175 4.67 -8.11 13.45
CA ALA A 175 6.09 -8.43 13.54
C ALA A 175 6.32 -9.95 13.67
N GLN A 176 5.59 -10.61 14.56
CA GLN A 176 5.65 -12.06 14.75
C GLN A 176 5.17 -12.81 13.49
N ALA A 177 4.11 -12.34 12.84
CA ALA A 177 3.65 -12.91 11.57
C ALA A 177 4.70 -12.77 10.47
N GLY A 178 5.39 -11.63 10.39
CA GLY A 178 6.48 -11.37 9.46
C GLY A 178 7.68 -12.31 9.69
N ILE A 179 8.14 -12.46 10.93
CA ILE A 179 9.20 -13.40 11.30
C ILE A 179 8.80 -14.83 10.92
N ALA A 180 7.59 -15.27 11.30
CA ALA A 180 7.09 -16.61 11.00
C ALA A 180 7.04 -16.88 9.48
N ALA A 181 6.65 -15.90 8.68
CA ALA A 181 6.65 -16.00 7.22
C ALA A 181 8.07 -16.21 6.66
N ARG A 182 9.05 -15.44 7.12
CA ARG A 182 10.47 -15.55 6.70
C ARG A 182 11.10 -16.87 7.12
N GLU A 183 10.72 -17.38 8.27
CA GLU A 183 11.16 -18.69 8.77
C GLU A 183 10.35 -19.86 8.18
N LYS A 184 9.40 -19.58 7.27
CA LYS A 184 8.50 -20.57 6.67
C LYS A 184 7.63 -21.32 7.69
N ARG A 185 7.42 -20.74 8.86
CA ARG A 185 6.50 -21.21 9.91
C ARG A 185 5.09 -20.69 9.60
N TYR A 186 4.54 -21.19 8.51
CA TYR A 186 3.32 -20.64 7.93
C TYR A 186 2.08 -20.77 8.83
N ALA A 187 2.00 -21.84 9.66
CA ALA A 187 0.93 -21.99 10.65
C ALA A 187 0.96 -20.84 11.66
N ASP A 188 2.16 -20.46 12.13
CA ASP A 188 2.35 -19.36 13.08
C ASP A 188 2.06 -18.01 12.41
N GLN A 189 2.48 -17.83 11.14
CA GLN A 189 2.13 -16.64 10.37
C GLN A 189 0.61 -16.42 10.35
N LYS A 190 -0.17 -17.49 10.03
CA LYS A 190 -1.63 -17.41 10.03
C LYS A 190 -2.18 -17.16 11.43
N LEU A 191 -1.63 -17.82 12.44
CA LEU A 191 -2.05 -17.65 13.84
C LEU A 191 -1.93 -16.18 14.27
N PHE A 192 -0.76 -15.57 14.08
CA PHE A 192 -0.54 -14.17 14.47
C PHE A 192 -1.39 -13.20 13.65
N GLN A 193 -1.54 -13.42 12.34
CA GLN A 193 -2.40 -12.58 11.51
C GLN A 193 -3.86 -12.65 11.98
N MET A 194 -4.35 -13.82 12.34
CA MET A 194 -5.73 -13.97 12.83
C MET A 194 -5.90 -13.43 14.25
N LYS A 195 -4.87 -13.53 15.09
CA LYS A 195 -4.85 -12.91 16.42
C LYS A 195 -4.97 -11.39 16.32
N ALA A 196 -4.25 -10.76 15.39
CA ALA A 196 -4.37 -9.32 15.11
C ALA A 196 -5.81 -8.90 14.78
N VAL A 197 -6.52 -9.69 13.94
CA VAL A 197 -7.94 -9.44 13.61
C VAL A 197 -8.86 -9.63 14.82
N GLN A 198 -8.63 -10.68 15.63
CA GLN A 198 -9.46 -10.96 16.80
C GLN A 198 -9.33 -9.89 17.87
N SER A 199 -8.10 -9.45 18.13
CA SER A 199 -7.81 -8.43 19.15
C SER A 199 -8.20 -7.02 18.68
N HIS A 200 -8.11 -6.75 17.37
CA HIS A 200 -8.35 -5.43 16.76
C HIS A 200 -9.31 -5.53 15.57
N PRO A 201 -10.60 -5.93 15.79
CA PRO A 201 -11.54 -6.24 14.70
C PRO A 201 -11.96 -5.04 13.83
N ARG A 202 -11.56 -3.83 14.21
CA ARG A 202 -11.75 -2.57 13.48
C ARG A 202 -10.42 -1.97 13.00
N SER A 203 -9.32 -2.71 13.01
CA SER A 203 -8.06 -2.28 12.39
C SER A 203 -8.12 -2.52 10.89
N TYR A 204 -7.96 -1.46 10.10
CA TYR A 204 -7.87 -1.53 8.63
C TYR A 204 -6.73 -2.46 8.20
N ASP A 205 -5.56 -2.32 8.84
CA ASP A 205 -4.36 -3.07 8.45
C ASP A 205 -4.47 -4.56 8.86
N ALA A 206 -5.07 -4.88 10.00
CA ALA A 206 -5.36 -6.26 10.37
C ALA A 206 -6.33 -6.93 9.38
N LEU A 207 -7.40 -6.23 9.00
CA LEU A 207 -8.41 -6.73 8.06
C LEU A 207 -7.83 -6.91 6.65
N THR A 208 -7.11 -5.91 6.13
CA THR A 208 -6.48 -6.03 4.80
C THR A 208 -5.34 -7.03 4.77
N GLY A 209 -4.61 -7.18 5.88
CA GLY A 209 -3.61 -8.24 6.07
C GLY A 209 -4.23 -9.63 6.03
N ALA A 210 -5.36 -9.85 6.69
CA ALA A 210 -6.10 -11.11 6.64
C ALA A 210 -6.67 -11.40 5.23
N ALA A 211 -7.24 -10.38 4.57
CA ALA A 211 -7.70 -10.53 3.19
C ALA A 211 -6.56 -10.96 2.26
N ARG A 212 -5.39 -10.33 2.36
CA ARG A 212 -4.20 -10.70 1.58
C ARG A 212 -3.69 -12.10 1.93
N LEU A 213 -3.77 -12.53 3.20
CA LEU A 213 -3.40 -13.88 3.60
C LEU A 213 -4.23 -14.92 2.86
N TYR A 214 -5.56 -14.73 2.79
CA TYR A 214 -6.49 -15.64 2.11
C TYR A 214 -6.47 -15.52 0.57
N LEU A 215 -5.69 -14.61 0.00
CA LEU A 215 -5.38 -14.58 -1.44
C LEU A 215 -4.07 -15.31 -1.79
N GLN A 216 -3.28 -15.78 -0.82
CA GLN A 216 -2.11 -16.61 -1.07
C GLN A 216 -2.52 -18.05 -1.42
N ASP A 217 -1.85 -18.66 -2.40
CA ASP A 217 -2.15 -20.02 -2.89
C ASP A 217 -2.32 -21.05 -1.77
N ARG A 218 -1.50 -20.94 -0.73
CA ARG A 218 -1.51 -21.85 0.43
C ARG A 218 -2.82 -21.85 1.21
N TRP A 219 -3.53 -20.72 1.25
CA TRP A 219 -4.76 -20.52 2.04
C TRP A 219 -5.89 -19.94 1.20
N LEU A 220 -5.79 -20.07 -0.12
CA LEU A 220 -6.68 -19.43 -1.06
C LEU A 220 -8.15 -19.67 -0.73
N ASP A 221 -8.80 -18.60 -0.31
CA ASP A 221 -10.25 -18.56 -0.03
C ASP A 221 -10.77 -17.17 -0.41
N TYR A 222 -11.31 -17.07 -1.61
CA TYR A 222 -11.87 -15.82 -2.12
C TYR A 222 -13.07 -15.30 -1.31
N HIS A 223 -13.78 -16.19 -0.58
CA HIS A 223 -14.93 -15.76 0.21
C HIS A 223 -14.44 -15.06 1.49
N LEU A 224 -13.53 -15.69 2.24
CA LEU A 224 -12.94 -15.08 3.43
C LEU A 224 -12.14 -13.82 3.09
N ALA A 225 -11.36 -13.84 2.01
CA ALA A 225 -10.64 -12.66 1.55
C ALA A 225 -11.59 -11.49 1.26
N ALA A 226 -12.71 -11.75 0.57
CA ALA A 226 -13.72 -10.74 0.27
C ALA A 226 -14.41 -10.21 1.53
N GLU A 227 -14.72 -11.07 2.51
CA GLU A 227 -15.30 -10.65 3.78
C GLU A 227 -14.38 -9.67 4.52
N TYR A 228 -13.11 -10.02 4.68
CA TYR A 228 -12.15 -9.16 5.37
C TYR A 228 -11.90 -7.85 4.61
N ALA A 229 -11.79 -7.89 3.28
CA ALA A 229 -11.63 -6.70 2.47
C ALA A 229 -12.85 -5.76 2.56
N ALA A 230 -14.07 -6.30 2.53
CA ALA A 230 -15.30 -5.53 2.69
C ALA A 230 -15.38 -4.86 4.09
N ARG A 231 -14.95 -5.56 5.14
CA ARG A 231 -14.83 -4.98 6.49
C ARG A 231 -13.77 -3.88 6.52
N GLY A 232 -12.66 -4.05 5.81
CA GLY A 232 -11.63 -3.01 5.66
C GLY A 232 -12.18 -1.73 5.04
N ILE A 233 -12.95 -1.84 3.94
CA ILE A 233 -13.65 -0.70 3.32
C ILE A 233 -14.60 -0.01 4.30
N ALA A 234 -15.32 -0.78 5.11
CA ALA A 234 -16.26 -0.22 6.10
C ALA A 234 -15.52 0.55 7.22
N VAL A 235 -14.29 0.16 7.56
CA VAL A 235 -13.46 0.85 8.57
C VAL A 235 -12.85 2.13 8.02
N ASN A 236 -12.25 2.07 6.83
CA ASN A 236 -11.67 3.24 6.18
C ASN A 236 -11.95 3.20 4.66
N PRO A 237 -13.00 3.91 4.19
CA PRO A 237 -13.38 3.93 2.78
C PRO A 237 -12.46 4.78 1.90
N THR A 238 -11.56 5.57 2.46
CA THR A 238 -10.64 6.42 1.68
C THR A 238 -9.32 5.73 1.37
N ARG A 239 -9.01 4.57 1.95
CA ARG A 239 -7.80 3.79 1.65
C ARG A 239 -8.08 2.74 0.58
N VAL A 240 -7.34 2.78 -0.53
CA VAL A 240 -7.59 2.01 -1.75
C VAL A 240 -7.37 0.51 -1.62
N ARG A 241 -6.41 0.07 -0.77
CA ARG A 241 -5.97 -1.34 -0.69
C ARG A 241 -7.13 -2.33 -0.51
N ALA A 242 -8.10 -2.01 0.35
CA ALA A 242 -9.24 -2.90 0.59
C ALA A 242 -10.13 -3.06 -0.65
N TYR A 243 -10.30 -2.00 -1.45
CA TYR A 243 -11.02 -2.09 -2.73
C TYR A 243 -10.28 -2.99 -3.73
N SER A 244 -8.96 -2.85 -3.83
CA SER A 244 -8.13 -3.69 -4.72
C SER A 244 -8.23 -5.17 -4.35
N LEU A 245 -8.16 -5.52 -3.07
CA LEU A 245 -8.30 -6.89 -2.59
C LEU A 245 -9.70 -7.46 -2.87
N LEU A 246 -10.76 -6.68 -2.63
CA LEU A 246 -12.13 -7.10 -2.90
C LEU A 246 -12.41 -7.24 -4.41
N ALA A 247 -11.83 -6.35 -5.23
CA ALA A 247 -11.91 -6.42 -6.69
C ALA A 247 -11.26 -7.69 -7.23
N GLN A 248 -10.09 -8.08 -6.72
CA GLN A 248 -9.44 -9.36 -7.04
C GLN A 248 -10.36 -10.55 -6.71
N CYS A 249 -11.00 -10.54 -5.53
CA CYS A 249 -11.90 -11.61 -5.12
C CYS A 249 -13.12 -11.74 -6.03
N TYR A 250 -13.76 -10.62 -6.40
CA TYR A 250 -14.92 -10.65 -7.29
C TYR A 250 -14.55 -11.03 -8.72
N ALA A 251 -13.44 -10.50 -9.23
CA ALA A 251 -12.92 -10.83 -10.56
C ALA A 251 -12.58 -12.32 -10.68
N ALA A 252 -11.84 -12.88 -9.71
CA ALA A 252 -11.48 -14.30 -9.69
C ALA A 252 -12.70 -15.24 -9.69
N GLN A 253 -13.79 -14.81 -9.04
CA GLN A 253 -15.06 -15.54 -8.99
C GLN A 253 -16.01 -15.22 -10.17
N ALA A 254 -15.63 -14.38 -11.12
CA ALA A 254 -16.45 -13.86 -12.23
C ALA A 254 -17.77 -13.20 -11.75
N LYS A 255 -17.75 -12.57 -10.57
CA LYS A 255 -18.89 -11.80 -10.03
C LYS A 255 -18.88 -10.38 -10.63
N LEU A 256 -19.20 -10.26 -11.92
CA LEU A 256 -18.99 -9.03 -12.68
C LEU A 256 -19.89 -7.87 -12.22
N THR A 257 -21.15 -8.12 -11.85
CA THR A 257 -22.05 -7.05 -11.37
C THR A 257 -21.54 -6.44 -10.05
N PRO A 258 -21.31 -7.19 -8.96
CA PRO A 258 -20.75 -6.59 -7.75
C PRO A 258 -19.34 -6.02 -7.95
N LEU A 259 -18.55 -6.54 -8.88
CA LEU A 259 -17.25 -5.97 -9.24
C LEU A 259 -17.40 -4.57 -9.82
N LYS A 260 -18.29 -4.39 -10.79
CA LYS A 260 -18.55 -3.08 -11.41
C LYS A 260 -19.04 -2.05 -10.40
N ASP A 261 -19.96 -2.42 -9.51
CA ASP A 261 -20.46 -1.55 -8.45
C ASP A 261 -19.34 -1.16 -7.46
N LEU A 262 -18.47 -2.12 -7.12
CA LEU A 262 -17.32 -1.88 -6.25
C LEU A 262 -16.35 -0.89 -6.89
N LEU A 263 -15.99 -1.08 -8.15
CA LEU A 263 -15.06 -0.21 -8.89
C LEU A 263 -15.59 1.22 -9.00
N GLY A 264 -16.89 1.39 -9.28
CA GLY A 264 -17.54 2.71 -9.27
C GLY A 264 -17.49 3.39 -7.89
N ARG A 265 -17.68 2.61 -6.82
CA ARG A 265 -17.51 3.13 -5.44
C ARG A 265 -16.07 3.49 -5.12
N ALA A 266 -15.11 2.68 -5.54
CA ALA A 266 -13.69 2.96 -5.34
C ALA A 266 -13.29 4.27 -6.03
N GLU A 267 -13.68 4.46 -7.29
CA GLU A 267 -13.40 5.69 -8.05
C GLU A 267 -14.05 6.93 -7.41
N ALA A 268 -15.25 6.80 -6.83
CA ALA A 268 -15.92 7.91 -6.14
C ALA A 268 -15.25 8.27 -4.79
N GLN A 269 -14.69 7.30 -4.07
CA GLN A 269 -14.08 7.49 -2.74
C GLN A 269 -12.58 7.81 -2.82
N VAL A 270 -11.89 7.25 -3.80
CA VAL A 270 -10.43 7.36 -4.00
C VAL A 270 -10.15 7.66 -5.48
N PRO A 271 -10.55 8.85 -5.98
CA PRO A 271 -10.47 9.19 -7.41
C PRO A 271 -9.03 9.32 -7.93
N ASP A 272 -8.06 9.48 -7.06
CA ASP A 272 -6.64 9.60 -7.35
C ASP A 272 -5.94 8.25 -7.55
N ASP A 273 -6.58 7.11 -7.21
CA ASP A 273 -6.01 5.77 -7.35
C ASP A 273 -6.95 4.76 -8.02
N LEU A 274 -6.66 4.44 -9.28
CA LEU A 274 -7.39 3.46 -10.08
C LEU A 274 -6.82 2.03 -9.97
N SER A 275 -5.95 1.74 -9.01
CA SER A 275 -5.38 0.40 -8.81
C SER A 275 -6.42 -0.73 -8.66
N PRO A 276 -7.64 -0.52 -8.11
CA PRO A 276 -8.67 -1.56 -8.11
C PRO A 276 -9.04 -2.07 -9.51
N TYR A 277 -9.01 -1.21 -10.53
CA TYR A 277 -9.25 -1.61 -11.93
C TYR A 277 -8.13 -2.50 -12.46
N PHE A 278 -6.86 -2.15 -12.17
CA PHE A 278 -5.72 -2.99 -12.55
C PHE A 278 -5.84 -4.39 -11.96
N TYR A 279 -6.02 -4.48 -10.64
CA TYR A 279 -6.10 -5.77 -9.94
C TYR A 279 -7.33 -6.60 -10.34
N ALA A 280 -8.45 -5.96 -10.71
CA ALA A 280 -9.59 -6.64 -11.29
C ALA A 280 -9.25 -7.25 -12.66
N GLY A 281 -8.63 -6.48 -13.55
CA GLY A 281 -8.21 -6.95 -14.87
C GLY A 281 -7.20 -8.09 -14.78
N GLU A 282 -6.17 -7.95 -13.92
CA GLU A 282 -5.18 -8.99 -13.67
C GLU A 282 -5.82 -10.30 -13.16
N ALA A 283 -6.73 -10.20 -12.19
CA ALA A 283 -7.40 -11.38 -11.63
C ALA A 283 -8.32 -12.08 -12.62
N LEU A 284 -9.02 -11.34 -13.51
CA LEU A 284 -9.79 -11.91 -14.61
C LEU A 284 -8.89 -12.74 -15.53
N LEU A 285 -7.74 -12.19 -15.93
CA LEU A 285 -6.79 -12.88 -16.81
C LEU A 285 -6.18 -14.12 -16.15
N ALA A 286 -5.73 -14.01 -14.90
CA ALA A 286 -5.12 -15.11 -14.16
C ALA A 286 -6.09 -16.30 -14.01
N ASN A 287 -7.39 -16.02 -13.86
CA ASN A 287 -8.42 -17.04 -13.72
C ASN A 287 -9.10 -17.40 -15.06
N LYS A 288 -8.55 -16.97 -16.19
CA LYS A 288 -9.06 -17.22 -17.56
C LYS A 288 -10.56 -16.86 -17.70
N LYS A 289 -10.94 -15.78 -17.08
CA LYS A 289 -12.28 -15.20 -17.17
C LYS A 289 -12.29 -14.13 -18.26
N ASP A 290 -13.38 -13.43 -18.41
CA ASP A 290 -13.71 -12.50 -19.46
C ASP A 290 -12.55 -11.53 -19.86
N PRO A 291 -11.77 -11.82 -20.94
CA PRO A 291 -10.65 -10.98 -21.34
C PRO A 291 -11.10 -9.64 -21.93
N ALA A 292 -12.36 -9.51 -22.38
CA ALA A 292 -12.87 -8.25 -22.88
C ALA A 292 -13.16 -7.27 -21.72
N VAL A 293 -13.69 -7.77 -20.60
CA VAL A 293 -13.85 -6.99 -19.37
C VAL A 293 -12.49 -6.65 -18.75
N ALA A 294 -11.53 -7.58 -18.82
CA ALA A 294 -10.16 -7.30 -18.37
C ALA A 294 -9.51 -6.16 -19.18
N GLU A 295 -9.69 -6.16 -20.52
CA GLU A 295 -9.26 -5.06 -21.40
C GLU A 295 -9.89 -3.72 -20.98
N GLU A 296 -11.21 -3.68 -20.77
CA GLU A 296 -11.92 -2.47 -20.33
C GLU A 296 -11.30 -1.88 -19.07
N TYR A 297 -11.08 -2.72 -18.06
CA TYR A 297 -10.55 -2.27 -16.77
C TYR A 297 -9.08 -1.84 -16.84
N LEU A 298 -8.24 -2.55 -17.60
CA LEU A 298 -6.84 -2.17 -17.78
C LEU A 298 -6.69 -0.87 -18.59
N ARG A 299 -7.52 -0.66 -19.62
CA ARG A 299 -7.59 0.62 -20.33
C ARG A 299 -8.06 1.75 -19.40
N LYS A 300 -9.04 1.49 -18.52
CA LYS A 300 -9.45 2.48 -17.49
C LYS A 300 -8.31 2.83 -16.56
N TYR A 301 -7.54 1.86 -16.06
CA TYR A 301 -6.37 2.12 -15.23
C TYR A 301 -5.33 3.01 -15.93
N LEU A 302 -5.08 2.76 -17.22
CA LEU A 302 -4.12 3.50 -18.04
C LEU A 302 -4.55 4.96 -18.35
N THR A 303 -5.77 5.38 -18.01
CA THR A 303 -6.20 6.79 -18.18
C THR A 303 -5.60 7.73 -17.15
N GLN A 304 -4.93 7.22 -16.12
CA GLN A 304 -4.38 8.00 -15.01
C GLN A 304 -2.95 7.56 -14.69
N GLN A 305 -2.13 8.49 -14.20
CA GLN A 305 -0.84 8.12 -13.59
C GLN A 305 -1.08 7.34 -12.30
N PRO A 306 -0.31 6.28 -12.01
CA PRO A 306 -0.42 5.52 -10.78
C PRO A 306 -0.27 6.39 -9.52
N GLU A 307 -0.85 5.94 -8.44
CA GLU A 307 -0.61 6.48 -7.10
C GLU A 307 0.57 5.74 -6.48
N GLY A 308 1.77 6.26 -6.71
CA GLY A 308 3.03 5.54 -6.44
C GLY A 308 3.50 4.72 -7.66
N GLU A 309 4.47 3.84 -7.42
CA GLU A 309 5.09 3.05 -8.49
C GLU A 309 4.33 1.77 -8.84
N SER A 310 3.55 1.21 -7.95
CA SER A 310 2.91 -0.12 -8.16
C SER A 310 1.39 -0.05 -7.99
N PRO A 311 0.65 -0.60 -8.99
CA PRO A 311 1.12 -1.21 -10.23
C PRO A 311 1.71 -0.19 -11.21
N THR A 312 2.78 -0.56 -11.93
CA THR A 312 3.40 0.31 -12.92
C THR A 312 2.57 0.40 -14.21
N LEU A 313 2.73 1.48 -14.98
CA LEU A 313 2.15 1.55 -16.32
C LEU A 313 2.69 0.44 -17.24
N GLY A 314 3.96 0.06 -17.10
CA GLY A 314 4.54 -1.05 -17.85
C GLY A 314 3.85 -2.38 -17.56
N GLU A 315 3.53 -2.67 -16.29
CA GLU A 315 2.75 -3.86 -15.92
C GLU A 315 1.33 -3.80 -16.47
N ALA A 316 0.71 -2.62 -16.45
CA ALA A 316 -0.64 -2.43 -16.99
C ALA A 316 -0.68 -2.65 -18.52
N HIS A 317 0.28 -2.10 -19.27
CA HIS A 317 0.40 -2.37 -20.70
C HIS A 317 0.65 -3.85 -21.00
N TRP A 318 1.50 -4.53 -20.22
CA TRP A 318 1.71 -5.96 -20.36
C TRP A 318 0.42 -6.77 -20.14
N ARG A 319 -0.33 -6.49 -19.06
CA ARG A 319 -1.61 -7.18 -18.79
C ARG A 319 -2.65 -6.86 -19.86
N LEU A 320 -2.69 -5.62 -20.37
CA LEU A 320 -3.55 -5.26 -21.49
C LEU A 320 -3.18 -6.05 -22.76
N GLY A 321 -1.90 -6.18 -23.06
CA GLY A 321 -1.41 -7.04 -24.15
C GLY A 321 -1.85 -8.50 -24.00
N GLN A 322 -1.84 -9.04 -22.76
CA GLN A 322 -2.34 -10.39 -22.48
C GLN A 322 -3.86 -10.48 -22.70
N ALA A 323 -4.64 -9.47 -22.30
CA ALA A 323 -6.09 -9.44 -22.54
C ALA A 323 -6.44 -9.42 -24.02
N LEU A 324 -5.72 -8.63 -24.80
CA LEU A 324 -5.88 -8.52 -26.26
C LEU A 324 -5.48 -9.83 -26.97
N ALA A 325 -4.37 -10.45 -26.57
CA ALA A 325 -3.92 -11.73 -27.12
C ALA A 325 -4.95 -12.85 -26.89
N GLN A 326 -5.56 -12.91 -25.69
CA GLN A 326 -6.63 -13.87 -25.39
C GLN A 326 -7.90 -13.66 -26.24
N GLN A 327 -8.09 -12.46 -26.78
CA GLN A 327 -9.20 -12.13 -27.70
C GLN A 327 -8.84 -12.33 -29.18
N GLY A 328 -7.60 -12.75 -29.49
CA GLY A 328 -7.12 -12.88 -30.87
C GLY A 328 -6.71 -11.56 -31.53
N LYS A 329 -6.67 -10.44 -30.81
CA LYS A 329 -6.25 -9.11 -31.28
C LYS A 329 -4.72 -9.01 -31.30
N LYS A 330 -4.06 -9.82 -32.15
CA LYS A 330 -2.61 -10.05 -32.13
C LYS A 330 -1.81 -8.75 -32.29
N ASP A 331 -2.17 -7.91 -33.26
CA ASP A 331 -1.41 -6.69 -33.58
C ASP A 331 -1.45 -5.67 -32.43
N GLU A 332 -2.62 -5.48 -31.83
CA GLU A 332 -2.78 -4.60 -30.67
C GLU A 332 -2.03 -5.17 -29.44
N ALA A 333 -2.07 -6.49 -29.23
CA ALA A 333 -1.35 -7.15 -28.14
C ALA A 333 0.17 -6.93 -28.26
N VAL A 334 0.72 -7.02 -29.46
CA VAL A 334 2.14 -6.76 -29.71
C VAL A 334 2.50 -5.32 -29.40
N GLN A 335 1.68 -4.34 -29.81
CA GLN A 335 1.90 -2.93 -29.53
C GLN A 335 1.92 -2.64 -28.01
N GLU A 336 0.95 -3.16 -27.27
CA GLU A 336 0.88 -2.99 -25.84
C GLU A 336 2.06 -3.64 -25.09
N MET A 337 2.49 -4.82 -25.52
CA MET A 337 3.67 -5.48 -24.92
C MET A 337 4.97 -4.78 -25.28
N GLN A 338 5.09 -4.19 -26.46
CA GLN A 338 6.25 -3.34 -26.82
C GLN A 338 6.31 -2.09 -25.92
N GLU A 339 5.18 -1.46 -25.68
CA GLU A 339 5.08 -0.32 -24.78
C GLU A 339 5.42 -0.70 -23.33
N ALA A 340 4.95 -1.85 -22.86
CA ALA A 340 5.33 -2.40 -21.55
C ALA A 340 6.85 -2.53 -21.39
N VAL A 341 7.52 -3.12 -22.37
CA VAL A 341 8.99 -3.28 -22.37
C VAL A 341 9.72 -1.95 -22.52
N ARG A 342 9.16 -0.99 -23.25
CA ARG A 342 9.72 0.37 -23.36
C ARG A 342 9.70 1.10 -22.03
N ILE A 343 8.58 1.03 -21.29
CA ILE A 343 8.40 1.68 -20.00
C ILE A 343 9.22 0.98 -18.91
N LYS A 344 9.17 -0.36 -18.85
CA LYS A 344 9.84 -1.19 -17.84
C LYS A 344 10.72 -2.26 -18.52
N PRO A 345 11.95 -1.88 -18.90
CA PRO A 345 12.84 -2.78 -19.66
C PRO A 345 13.23 -4.07 -18.93
N ASP A 346 13.16 -4.12 -17.63
CA ASP A 346 13.48 -5.28 -16.79
C ASP A 346 12.29 -6.25 -16.61
N LEU A 347 11.11 -5.96 -17.20
CA LEU A 347 9.93 -6.83 -17.14
C LEU A 347 10.10 -8.07 -18.04
N LYS A 348 10.77 -9.08 -17.51
CA LYS A 348 11.18 -10.31 -18.25
C LYS A 348 9.98 -11.05 -18.84
N ASP A 349 8.87 -11.11 -18.11
CA ASP A 349 7.69 -11.85 -18.56
C ASP A 349 6.99 -11.15 -19.73
N ALA A 350 6.97 -9.82 -19.77
CA ALA A 350 6.47 -9.08 -20.92
C ALA A 350 7.30 -9.32 -22.18
N ARG A 351 8.63 -9.36 -22.07
CA ARG A 351 9.52 -9.72 -23.20
C ARG A 351 9.25 -11.12 -23.71
N LYS A 352 9.15 -12.11 -22.81
CA LYS A 352 8.88 -13.50 -23.17
C LYS A 352 7.53 -13.67 -23.88
N ASP A 353 6.51 -12.96 -23.42
CA ASP A 353 5.18 -13.01 -24.04
C ASP A 353 5.18 -12.29 -25.40
N LEU A 354 5.91 -11.19 -25.54
CA LEU A 354 6.11 -10.49 -26.82
C LEU A 354 6.81 -11.39 -27.84
N GLU A 355 7.88 -12.10 -27.45
CA GLU A 355 8.59 -13.05 -28.31
C GLU A 355 7.66 -14.16 -28.83
N LYS A 356 6.80 -14.72 -27.97
CA LYS A 356 5.83 -15.75 -28.36
C LYS A 356 4.77 -15.25 -29.35
N LEU A 357 4.36 -13.99 -29.25
CA LEU A 357 3.39 -13.39 -30.16
C LEU A 357 4.01 -13.03 -31.51
N GLY A 358 5.32 -12.71 -31.55
CA GLY A 358 6.07 -12.38 -32.76
C GLY A 358 6.48 -13.59 -33.59
N SER A 359 6.45 -14.81 -32.98
CA SER A 359 6.69 -16.08 -33.66
C SER A 359 5.42 -16.65 -34.25
#